data_2a6398c06fad4b9c440ad08fe00e5803
#
_entry.id   2a6398c06fad4b9c440ad08fe00e5803
#
_cell.length_a   1.000
_cell.length_b   1.000
_cell.length_c   1.000
_cell.angle_alpha   90.00
_cell.angle_beta   90.00
_cell.angle_gamma   90.00
#
_symmetry.space_group_name_H-M   'P 1'
#
loop_
_entity.id
_entity.type
_entity.pdbx_description
1 polymer ?
#
loop_
_entity_poly.entity_id
_entity_poly.type
_entity_poly.pdbx_seq_one_letter_code
_entity_poly.pdbx_strand_id
1 'polypeptide(L)'
;MNKATILAFIDKAFAIMDENKDYLIELDAASGDGDLGLTMSKGFAAGRDAAHESAEEDLGKLLFQIGSAMAKAASILWDFYYNDIDI
;
A
#
# COMPACT_ATOMS: atom_id res chain seq x y z
N MET A 1 1.94 -12.48 -19.08
CA MET A 1 2.33 -11.93 -17.77
C MET A 1 2.98 -13.01 -16.93
N ASN A 2 4.04 -12.70 -16.24
CA ASN A 2 4.71 -13.62 -15.35
C ASN A 2 5.03 -12.92 -14.03
N LYS A 3 5.64 -13.65 -13.10
CA LYS A 3 5.97 -13.12 -11.78
C LYS A 3 6.88 -11.90 -11.88
N ALA A 4 7.88 -11.94 -12.75
CA ALA A 4 8.80 -10.81 -12.93
C ALA A 4 8.07 -9.55 -13.36
N THR A 5 7.06 -9.69 -14.22
CA THR A 5 6.23 -8.56 -14.66
C THR A 5 5.44 -7.97 -13.48
N ILE A 6 4.87 -8.84 -12.63
CA ILE A 6 4.12 -8.39 -11.46
C ILE A 6 5.04 -7.67 -10.48
N LEU A 7 6.24 -8.21 -10.23
CA LEU A 7 7.21 -7.55 -9.34
C LEU A 7 7.62 -6.18 -9.88
N ALA A 8 7.89 -6.09 -11.19
CA ALA A 8 8.25 -4.82 -11.80
C ALA A 8 7.12 -3.80 -11.69
N PHE A 9 5.88 -4.26 -11.88
CA PHE A 9 4.71 -3.39 -11.78
C PHE A 9 4.55 -2.85 -10.36
N ILE A 10 4.63 -3.71 -9.36
CA ILE A 10 4.43 -3.26 -7.97
C ILE A 10 5.57 -2.36 -7.51
N ASP A 11 6.80 -2.61 -7.95
CA ASP A 11 7.92 -1.74 -7.64
C ASP A 11 7.72 -0.35 -8.21
N LYS A 12 7.24 -0.28 -9.46
CA LYS A 12 7.00 1.01 -10.09
C LYS A 12 5.82 1.74 -9.45
N ALA A 13 4.77 1.02 -9.11
CA ALA A 13 3.62 1.61 -8.42
C ALA A 13 4.05 2.17 -7.06
N PHE A 14 4.83 1.41 -6.31
CA PHE A 14 5.35 1.89 -5.03
C PHE A 14 6.20 3.15 -5.21
N ALA A 15 7.11 3.15 -6.20
CA ALA A 15 7.98 4.28 -6.44
C ALA A 15 7.18 5.55 -6.75
N ILE A 16 6.13 5.43 -7.55
CA ILE A 16 5.27 6.56 -7.89
C ILE A 16 4.53 7.07 -6.64
N MET A 17 4.00 6.16 -5.83
CA MET A 17 3.30 6.55 -4.60
C MET A 17 4.26 7.19 -3.60
N ASP A 18 5.45 6.63 -3.44
CA ASP A 18 6.45 7.17 -2.52
C ASP A 18 6.92 8.56 -2.96
N GLU A 19 7.12 8.72 -4.26
CA GLU A 19 7.55 10.00 -4.85
C GLU A 19 6.51 11.09 -4.65
N ASN A 20 5.23 10.72 -4.67
CA ASN A 20 4.12 11.66 -4.53
C ASN A 20 3.49 11.68 -3.14
N LYS A 21 4.08 10.98 -2.18
CA LYS A 21 3.50 10.84 -0.85
C LYS A 21 3.22 12.18 -0.18
N ASP A 22 4.19 13.06 -0.16
CA ASP A 22 4.05 14.35 0.51
C ASP A 22 2.99 15.22 -0.18
N TYR A 23 2.93 15.16 -1.50
CA TYR A 23 1.93 15.89 -2.27
C TYR A 23 0.52 15.36 -1.96
N LEU A 24 0.36 14.04 -1.87
CA LEU A 24 -0.94 13.44 -1.56
C LEU A 24 -1.39 13.78 -0.14
N ILE A 25 -0.46 13.78 0.81
CA ILE A 25 -0.77 14.18 2.18
C ILE A 25 -1.23 15.65 2.21
N GLU A 26 -0.53 16.51 1.48
CA GLU A 26 -0.86 17.92 1.41
C GLU A 26 -2.23 18.17 0.78
N LEU A 27 -2.54 17.46 -0.31
CA LEU A 27 -3.85 17.57 -0.95
C LEU A 27 -4.97 17.12 -0.02
N ASP A 28 -4.78 16.01 0.67
CA ASP A 28 -5.80 15.50 1.57
C ASP A 28 -5.95 16.39 2.81
N ALA A 29 -4.86 16.95 3.29
CA ALA A 29 -4.90 17.86 4.44
C ALA A 29 -5.69 19.13 4.16
N ALA A 30 -5.70 19.57 2.90
CA ALA A 30 -6.44 20.76 2.50
C ALA A 30 -7.96 20.57 2.59
N SER A 31 -8.44 19.32 2.44
CA SER A 31 -9.88 19.01 2.47
C SER A 31 -10.24 17.97 3.53
N GLY A 32 -9.27 17.50 4.30
CA GLY A 32 -9.46 16.45 5.30
C GLY A 32 -8.35 16.49 6.34
N ASP A 33 -7.89 15.32 6.76
CA ASP A 33 -6.91 15.19 7.83
C ASP A 33 -5.53 14.68 7.38
N GLY A 34 -5.34 14.47 6.08
CA GLY A 34 -4.03 14.14 5.52
C GLY A 34 -3.64 12.67 5.60
N ASP A 35 -4.54 11.78 6.03
CA ASP A 35 -4.21 10.38 6.24
C ASP A 35 -4.24 9.53 4.96
N LEU A 36 -4.89 10.00 3.90
CA LEU A 36 -5.01 9.23 2.67
C LEU A 36 -3.65 8.97 2.02
N GLY A 37 -2.81 9.99 1.93
CA GLY A 37 -1.48 9.84 1.36
C GLY A 37 -0.63 8.86 2.15
N LEU A 38 -0.72 8.91 3.47
CA LEU A 38 0.01 7.99 4.33
C LEU A 38 -0.50 6.55 4.16
N THR A 39 -1.81 6.37 4.12
CA THR A 39 -2.44 5.06 3.94
C THR A 39 -2.03 4.44 2.61
N MET A 40 -2.07 5.22 1.53
CA MET A 40 -1.69 4.74 0.21
C MET A 40 -0.20 4.37 0.16
N SER A 41 0.67 5.19 0.73
CA SER A 41 2.09 4.92 0.75
C SER A 41 2.41 3.65 1.53
N LYS A 42 1.82 3.47 2.69
CA LYS A 42 2.03 2.28 3.52
C LYS A 42 1.44 1.04 2.87
N GLY A 43 0.27 1.16 2.24
CA GLY A 43 -0.34 0.06 1.53
C GLY A 43 0.54 -0.45 0.39
N PHE A 44 1.05 0.44 -0.43
CA PHE A 44 1.92 0.04 -1.55
C PHE A 44 3.27 -0.48 -1.07
N ALA A 45 3.81 0.04 0.03
CA ALA A 45 5.03 -0.50 0.62
C ALA A 45 4.82 -1.95 1.09
N ALA A 46 3.70 -2.22 1.75
CA ALA A 46 3.37 -3.56 2.20
C ALA A 46 3.17 -4.51 1.01
N GLY A 47 2.52 -4.04 -0.04
CA GLY A 47 2.33 -4.82 -1.26
C GLY A 47 3.65 -5.18 -1.93
N ARG A 48 4.56 -4.22 -2.03
CA ARG A 48 5.90 -4.45 -2.59
C ARG A 48 6.66 -5.48 -1.76
N ASP A 49 6.67 -5.32 -0.45
CA ASP A 49 7.38 -6.24 0.43
C ASP A 49 6.81 -7.66 0.32
N ALA A 50 5.49 -7.80 0.31
CA ALA A 50 4.85 -9.10 0.15
C ALA A 50 5.21 -9.74 -1.19
N ALA A 51 5.24 -8.95 -2.26
CA ALA A 51 5.57 -9.46 -3.59
C ALA A 51 7.00 -10.02 -3.63
N HIS A 52 7.95 -9.29 -3.05
CA HIS A 52 9.35 -9.70 -3.08
C HIS A 52 9.66 -10.83 -2.10
N GLU A 53 8.94 -10.93 -1.00
CA GLU A 53 9.15 -11.98 -0.01
C GLU A 53 8.47 -13.29 -0.37
N SER A 54 7.49 -13.26 -1.29
CA SER A 54 6.71 -14.44 -1.62
C SER A 54 7.47 -15.41 -2.49
N ALA A 55 7.41 -16.70 -2.13
CA ALA A 55 7.91 -17.79 -2.95
C ALA A 55 6.84 -18.32 -3.91
N GLU A 56 5.64 -17.74 -3.90
CA GLU A 56 4.53 -18.22 -4.69
C GLU A 56 4.77 -17.98 -6.19
N GLU A 57 4.59 -19.03 -7.00
CA GLU A 57 4.74 -18.94 -8.44
C GLU A 57 3.40 -18.86 -9.17
N ASP A 58 2.30 -19.23 -8.51
CA ASP A 58 0.97 -19.08 -9.09
C ASP A 58 0.59 -17.60 -9.05
N LEU A 59 0.31 -17.03 -10.22
CA LEU A 59 0.10 -15.59 -10.33
C LEU A 59 -1.15 -15.13 -9.59
N GLY A 60 -2.22 -15.91 -9.61
CA GLY A 60 -3.43 -15.58 -8.90
C GLY A 60 -3.22 -15.54 -7.39
N LYS A 61 -2.51 -16.54 -6.87
CA LYS A 61 -2.18 -16.58 -5.44
C LYS A 61 -1.23 -15.47 -5.04
N LEU A 62 -0.26 -15.16 -5.91
CA LEU A 62 0.66 -14.05 -5.67
C LEU A 62 -0.09 -12.72 -5.57
N LEU A 63 -0.98 -12.46 -6.53
CA LEU A 63 -1.79 -11.25 -6.51
C LEU A 63 -2.67 -11.17 -5.27
N PHE A 64 -3.22 -12.30 -4.84
CA PHE A 64 -4.02 -12.35 -3.63
C PHE A 64 -3.16 -12.00 -2.40
N GLN A 65 -1.93 -12.52 -2.32
CA GLN A 65 -1.03 -12.22 -1.22
C GLN A 65 -0.66 -10.73 -1.18
N ILE A 66 -0.39 -10.15 -2.34
CA ILE A 66 -0.07 -8.73 -2.45
C ILE A 66 -1.25 -7.89 -1.99
N GLY A 67 -2.44 -8.17 -2.53
CA GLY A 67 -3.64 -7.44 -2.17
C GLY A 67 -4.00 -7.56 -0.70
N SER A 68 -3.83 -8.76 -0.13
CA SER A 68 -4.08 -8.99 1.29
C SER A 68 -3.13 -8.19 2.18
N ALA A 69 -1.84 -8.13 1.80
CA ALA A 69 -0.86 -7.35 2.55
C ALA A 69 -1.19 -5.86 2.50
N MET A 70 -1.60 -5.37 1.33
CA MET A 70 -1.99 -3.97 1.16
C MET A 70 -3.22 -3.63 2.00
N ALA A 71 -4.23 -4.48 1.96
CA ALA A 71 -5.46 -4.28 2.71
C ALA A 71 -5.20 -4.31 4.21
N LYS A 72 -4.35 -5.23 4.66
CA LYS A 72 -3.98 -5.32 6.08
C LYS A 72 -3.27 -4.06 6.55
N ALA A 73 -2.33 -3.55 5.78
CA ALA A 73 -1.60 -2.33 6.12
C ALA A 73 -2.55 -1.14 6.21
N ALA A 74 -3.46 -1.01 5.26
CA ALA A 74 -4.47 0.06 5.27
C ALA A 74 -5.41 -0.07 6.46
N SER A 75 -5.83 -1.30 6.78
CA SER A 75 -6.72 -1.57 7.89
C SER A 75 -6.08 -1.21 9.25
N ILE A 76 -4.80 -1.52 9.41
CA ILE A 76 -4.07 -1.18 10.64
C ILE A 76 -4.03 0.33 10.84
N LEU A 77 -3.74 1.08 9.77
CA LEU A 77 -3.72 2.54 9.83
C LEU A 77 -5.11 3.12 10.13
N TRP A 78 -6.13 2.55 9.50
CA TRP A 78 -7.51 2.96 9.74
C TRP A 78 -7.89 2.73 11.19
N ASP A 79 -7.59 1.54 11.73
CA ASP A 79 -7.92 1.21 13.12
C ASP A 79 -7.17 2.13 14.09
N PHE A 80 -5.90 2.38 13.82
CA PHE A 80 -5.12 3.30 14.65
C PHE A 80 -5.74 4.71 14.64
N TYR A 81 -6.08 5.19 13.45
CA TYR A 81 -6.57 6.55 13.28
C TYR A 81 -7.94 6.74 13.91
N TYR A 82 -8.87 5.80 13.64
CA TYR A 82 -10.26 5.99 14.05
C TYR A 82 -10.58 5.41 15.42
N ASN A 83 -9.89 4.38 15.85
CA ASN A 83 -10.18 3.73 17.13
C ASN A 83 -9.36 4.29 18.28
N ASP A 84 -8.13 4.68 18.03
CA ASP A 84 -7.28 5.24 19.09
C ASP A 84 -7.63 6.69 19.40
N ILE A 85 -8.21 7.40 18.45
CA ILE A 85 -8.58 8.80 18.62
C ILE A 85 -9.94 8.91 19.28
N ASP A 86 -10.81 7.98 19.03
CA ASP A 86 -12.18 8.01 19.54
C ASP A 86 -12.26 7.37 20.92
N ILE A 87 -11.77 8.04 21.87
CA ILE A 87 -11.73 7.52 23.24
C ILE A 87 -12.68 8.31 24.15
#